data_69a7844c72fee0be866eeaaf8848c3c1
#
_entry.id   69a7844c72fee0be866eeaaf8848c3c1
#
_cell.length_a   1.000
_cell.length_b   1.000
_cell.length_c   1.000
_cell.angle_alpha   90.00
_cell.angle_beta   90.00
_cell.angle_gamma   90.00
#
_symmetry.space_group_name_H-M   'P 1'
#
loop_
_entity.id
_entity.type
_entity.pdbx_description
1 polymer ?
#
loop_
_entity_poly.entity_id
_entity_poly.type
_entity_poly.pdbx_seq_one_letter_code
_entity_poly.pdbx_strand_id
1 'polypeptide(L)'
;MDPSVRASRLVPATGFAAIAVGTGVLLAWHPADPVHATELTSLMGRWLTIHLGLLVAMPLLALGVLHLLRDMRSTAATLARALIVPAAALYAAFDALLGIGTGVLVAQTGQLPEDLQPGAVALTQAWWEVPTIVSLVSALAIVTWTASVASAGIAAHRSGLGPVTAWALVASSVTFALGHPGVTGALGMAGLATAMLAAERQRRTGAGPSGPDRSRKVST
;
A
#
# COMPACT_ATOMS: atom_id res chain seq x y z
N MET A 1 -5.83 12.02 -32.64
CA MET A 1 -6.14 11.90 -31.20
C MET A 1 -5.76 13.21 -30.55
N ASP A 2 -6.75 13.93 -30.00
CA ASP A 2 -6.61 15.28 -29.44
C ASP A 2 -5.58 15.28 -28.29
N PRO A 3 -4.56 16.18 -28.32
CA PRO A 3 -3.56 16.28 -27.26
C PRO A 3 -4.16 16.63 -25.87
N SER A 4 -5.29 17.29 -25.81
CA SER A 4 -6.02 17.59 -24.58
C SER A 4 -6.58 16.31 -23.92
N VAL A 5 -7.05 15.32 -24.68
CA VAL A 5 -7.50 14.00 -24.22
C VAL A 5 -6.31 13.16 -23.71
N ARG A 6 -5.13 13.38 -24.30
CA ARG A 6 -3.89 12.74 -23.85
C ARG A 6 -3.43 13.27 -22.49
N ALA A 7 -3.48 14.57 -22.26
CA ALA A 7 -3.07 15.20 -21.02
C ALA A 7 -3.98 14.80 -19.85
N SER A 8 -5.30 14.71 -20.07
CA SER A 8 -6.26 14.38 -18.99
C SER A 8 -6.11 12.96 -18.42
N ARG A 9 -5.47 12.04 -19.17
CA ARG A 9 -5.20 10.66 -18.71
C ARG A 9 -3.87 10.48 -17.96
N LEU A 10 -3.00 11.49 -17.97
CA LEU A 10 -1.69 11.46 -17.30
C LEU A 10 -1.77 11.61 -15.80
N VAL A 11 -2.60 12.54 -15.38
CA VAL A 11 -2.69 13.00 -13.99
C VAL A 11 -2.94 11.85 -13.01
N PRO A 12 -3.81 10.85 -13.29
CA PRO A 12 -4.06 9.81 -12.31
C PRO A 12 -2.86 8.90 -12.02
N ALA A 13 -2.16 8.40 -13.05
CA ALA A 13 -1.08 7.42 -12.84
C ALA A 13 0.16 8.02 -12.17
N THR A 14 0.54 9.24 -12.58
CA THR A 14 1.66 9.97 -11.93
C THR A 14 1.29 10.40 -10.51
N GLY A 15 0.04 10.80 -10.28
CA GLY A 15 -0.47 11.10 -8.94
C GLY A 15 -0.40 9.91 -8.00
N PHE A 16 -0.87 8.73 -8.43
CA PHE A 16 -0.78 7.52 -7.63
C PHE A 16 0.66 7.04 -7.42
N ALA A 17 1.53 7.18 -8.41
CA ALA A 17 2.95 6.89 -8.25
C ALA A 17 3.62 7.82 -7.22
N ALA A 18 3.27 9.12 -7.24
CA ALA A 18 3.76 10.08 -6.25
C ALA A 18 3.27 9.74 -4.83
N ILE A 19 2.02 9.31 -4.68
CA ILE A 19 1.48 8.82 -3.40
C ILE A 19 2.26 7.59 -2.94
N ALA A 20 2.55 6.63 -3.83
CA ALA A 20 3.33 5.45 -3.50
C ALA A 20 4.76 5.82 -3.04
N VAL A 21 5.43 6.75 -3.72
CA VAL A 21 6.74 7.25 -3.30
C VAL A 21 6.65 7.95 -1.94
N GLY A 22 5.68 8.84 -1.74
CA GLY A 22 5.46 9.51 -0.45
C GLY A 22 5.19 8.52 0.69
N THR A 23 4.39 7.47 0.43
CA THR A 23 4.17 6.38 1.38
C THR A 23 5.47 5.64 1.68
N GLY A 24 6.28 5.38 0.66
CA GLY A 24 7.61 4.77 0.83
C GLY A 24 8.52 5.60 1.72
N VAL A 25 8.51 6.92 1.58
CA VAL A 25 9.25 7.85 2.47
C VAL A 25 8.75 7.77 3.91
N LEU A 26 7.42 7.74 4.13
CA LEU A 26 6.85 7.59 5.48
C LEU A 26 7.29 6.25 6.11
N LEU A 27 7.23 5.16 5.35
CA LEU A 27 7.65 3.84 5.82
C LEU A 27 9.16 3.77 6.11
N ALA A 28 10.00 4.36 5.27
CA ALA A 28 11.44 4.44 5.51
C ALA A 28 11.77 5.29 6.75
N TRP A 29 10.96 6.30 7.01
CA TRP A 29 11.10 7.17 8.17
C TRP A 29 10.46 6.59 9.43
N HIS A 30 9.71 5.48 9.32
CA HIS A 30 9.09 4.83 10.48
C HIS A 30 10.18 4.43 11.47
N PRO A 31 10.06 4.79 12.76
CA PRO A 31 11.01 4.30 13.76
C PRO A 31 10.95 2.77 13.80
N ALA A 32 12.05 2.12 14.19
CA ALA A 32 11.99 0.71 14.54
C ALA A 32 10.88 0.52 15.59
N ASP A 33 10.18 -0.60 15.53
CA ASP A 33 9.12 -0.87 16.49
C ASP A 33 9.69 -0.77 17.91
N PRO A 34 9.19 0.14 18.74
CA PRO A 34 9.73 0.32 20.09
C PRO A 34 9.43 -0.93 20.91
N VAL A 35 10.43 -1.38 21.65
CA VAL A 35 10.27 -2.53 22.55
C VAL A 35 9.35 -2.16 23.72
N HIS A 36 9.34 -0.88 24.12
CA HIS A 36 8.52 -0.37 25.20
C HIS A 36 7.76 0.90 24.77
N ALA A 37 6.51 1.00 25.21
CA ALA A 37 5.66 2.17 24.93
C ALA A 37 6.29 3.51 25.38
N THR A 38 7.12 3.50 26.42
CA THR A 38 7.85 4.68 26.92
C THR A 38 8.84 5.25 25.91
N GLU A 39 9.39 4.43 25.03
CA GLU A 39 10.31 4.88 23.96
C GLU A 39 9.63 5.78 22.96
N LEU A 40 8.31 5.63 22.78
CA LEU A 40 7.51 6.47 21.88
C LEU A 40 7.42 7.93 22.35
N THR A 41 7.60 8.22 23.64
CA THR A 41 7.44 9.59 24.14
C THR A 41 8.35 10.58 23.41
N SER A 42 9.60 10.21 23.14
CA SER A 42 10.56 11.04 22.41
C SER A 42 10.30 11.07 20.89
N LEU A 43 9.54 10.12 20.37
CA LEU A 43 9.26 9.94 18.93
C LEU A 43 7.83 10.32 18.55
N MET A 44 7.03 10.80 19.49
CA MET A 44 5.58 10.98 19.37
C MET A 44 5.17 11.78 18.11
N GLY A 45 5.79 12.93 17.87
CA GLY A 45 5.46 13.76 16.72
C GLY A 45 5.73 13.03 15.40
N ARG A 46 6.85 12.31 15.32
CA ARG A 46 7.21 11.50 14.16
C ARG A 46 6.25 10.33 13.98
N TRP A 47 5.94 9.62 15.06
CA TRP A 47 5.01 8.49 15.07
C TRP A 47 3.63 8.88 14.55
N LEU A 48 3.01 9.90 15.14
CA LEU A 48 1.69 10.37 14.72
C LEU A 48 1.68 10.91 13.29
N THR A 49 2.72 11.63 12.86
CA THR A 49 2.83 12.12 11.48
C THR A 49 2.82 10.97 10.49
N ILE A 50 3.55 9.90 10.75
CA ILE A 50 3.63 8.74 9.88
C ILE A 50 2.27 8.04 9.81
N HIS A 51 1.66 7.71 10.93
CA HIS A 51 0.40 6.97 10.96
C HIS A 51 -0.79 7.77 10.41
N LEU A 52 -0.85 9.08 10.66
CA LEU A 52 -1.83 9.96 9.99
C LEU A 52 -1.61 9.99 8.48
N GLY A 53 -0.36 10.03 8.03
CA GLY A 53 -0.01 9.96 6.62
C GLY A 53 -0.42 8.62 5.99
N LEU A 54 -0.14 7.49 6.64
CA LEU A 54 -0.51 6.16 6.19
C LEU A 54 -2.02 5.95 6.17
N LEU A 55 -2.75 6.45 7.17
CA LEU A 55 -4.21 6.40 7.21
C LEU A 55 -4.86 6.98 5.95
N VAL A 56 -4.29 8.05 5.40
CA VAL A 56 -4.76 8.69 4.17
C VAL A 56 -4.18 8.01 2.93
N ALA A 57 -2.90 7.67 2.95
CA ALA A 57 -2.19 7.15 1.79
C ALA A 57 -2.67 5.76 1.37
N MET A 58 -2.95 4.85 2.31
CA MET A 58 -3.31 3.47 1.98
C MET A 58 -4.63 3.35 1.18
N PRO A 59 -5.73 4.05 1.53
CA PRO A 59 -6.91 4.11 0.67
C PRO A 59 -6.64 4.68 -0.71
N LEU A 60 -5.81 5.73 -0.82
CA LEU A 60 -5.44 6.31 -2.10
C LEU A 60 -4.60 5.36 -2.95
N LEU A 61 -3.71 4.58 -2.35
CA LEU A 61 -2.97 3.51 -3.04
C LEU A 61 -3.90 2.40 -3.54
N ALA A 62 -4.92 2.04 -2.76
CA ALA A 62 -5.94 1.10 -3.21
C ALA A 62 -6.67 1.60 -4.46
N LEU A 63 -7.03 2.89 -4.50
CA LEU A 63 -7.58 3.51 -5.71
C LEU A 63 -6.59 3.47 -6.88
N GLY A 64 -5.29 3.63 -6.62
CA GLY A 64 -4.22 3.47 -7.61
C GLY A 64 -4.17 2.06 -8.20
N VAL A 65 -4.29 1.03 -7.36
CA VAL A 65 -4.35 -0.37 -7.81
C VAL A 65 -5.64 -0.63 -8.62
N LEU A 66 -6.78 -0.11 -8.19
CA LEU A 66 -8.03 -0.19 -8.96
C LEU A 66 -7.92 0.49 -10.31
N HIS A 67 -7.28 1.67 -10.37
CA HIS A 67 -6.99 2.38 -11.60
C HIS A 67 -6.06 1.59 -12.53
N LEU A 68 -5.03 0.94 -11.97
CA LEU A 68 -4.15 0.05 -12.72
C LEU A 68 -4.94 -1.10 -13.38
N LEU A 69 -5.89 -1.67 -12.67
CA LEU A 69 -6.68 -2.83 -13.09
C LEU A 69 -7.86 -2.49 -14.02
N ARG A 70 -8.17 -1.20 -14.27
CA ARG A 70 -9.43 -0.74 -14.89
C ARG A 70 -9.82 -1.44 -16.20
N ASP A 71 -8.84 -1.79 -17.03
CA ASP A 71 -9.07 -2.40 -18.35
C ASP A 71 -8.86 -3.93 -18.35
N MET A 72 -8.51 -4.55 -17.23
CA MET A 72 -8.20 -5.97 -17.13
C MET A 72 -9.45 -6.78 -16.77
N ARG A 73 -9.69 -7.90 -17.48
CA ARG A 73 -10.89 -8.74 -17.31
C ARG A 73 -10.57 -10.20 -16.92
N SER A 74 -9.41 -10.44 -16.32
CA SER A 74 -9.04 -11.78 -15.87
C SER A 74 -9.56 -12.08 -14.44
N THR A 75 -9.68 -13.37 -14.09
CA THR A 75 -10.00 -13.81 -12.72
C THR A 75 -9.03 -13.21 -11.70
N ALA A 76 -7.74 -13.12 -12.05
CA ALA A 76 -6.74 -12.49 -11.19
C ALA A 76 -7.03 -10.99 -10.97
N ALA A 77 -7.49 -10.26 -12.00
CA ALA A 77 -7.89 -8.87 -11.85
C ALA A 77 -9.14 -8.71 -10.97
N THR A 78 -10.10 -9.63 -11.09
CA THR A 78 -11.30 -9.66 -10.23
C THR A 78 -10.92 -9.92 -8.78
N LEU A 79 -10.05 -10.89 -8.54
CA LEU A 79 -9.55 -11.20 -7.20
C LEU A 79 -8.78 -10.00 -6.59
N ALA A 80 -7.89 -9.38 -7.37
CA ALA A 80 -7.16 -8.20 -6.92
C ALA A 80 -8.11 -7.06 -6.51
N ARG A 81 -9.16 -6.78 -7.29
CA ARG A 81 -10.17 -5.76 -6.95
C ARG A 81 -10.97 -6.13 -5.70
N ALA A 82 -11.35 -7.39 -5.55
CA ALA A 82 -12.11 -7.86 -4.40
C ALA A 82 -11.31 -7.75 -3.09
N LEU A 83 -10.00 -7.95 -3.16
CA LEU A 83 -9.13 -7.93 -1.98
C LEU A 83 -8.62 -6.54 -1.62
N ILE A 84 -8.43 -5.62 -2.59
CA ILE A 84 -7.79 -4.32 -2.30
C ILE A 84 -8.65 -3.42 -1.42
N VAL A 85 -9.98 -3.48 -1.54
CA VAL A 85 -10.89 -2.66 -0.73
C VAL A 85 -10.86 -3.10 0.73
N PRO A 86 -11.08 -4.38 1.08
CA PRO A 86 -10.93 -4.83 2.47
C PRO A 86 -9.48 -4.64 2.98
N ALA A 87 -8.45 -4.78 2.15
CA ALA A 87 -7.08 -4.51 2.54
C ALA A 87 -6.90 -3.05 3.01
N ALA A 88 -7.41 -2.09 2.25
CA ALA A 88 -7.35 -0.68 2.62
C ALA A 88 -8.13 -0.37 3.91
N ALA A 89 -9.32 -0.96 4.08
CA ALA A 89 -10.12 -0.79 5.28
C ALA A 89 -9.45 -1.38 6.52
N LEU A 90 -8.90 -2.60 6.41
CA LEU A 90 -8.18 -3.26 7.49
C LEU A 90 -6.91 -2.50 7.87
N TYR A 91 -6.19 -1.99 6.86
CA TYR A 91 -4.99 -1.21 7.10
C TYR A 91 -5.29 0.12 7.79
N ALA A 92 -6.36 0.81 7.37
CA ALA A 92 -6.82 2.02 8.03
C ALA A 92 -7.26 1.76 9.49
N ALA A 93 -7.94 0.63 9.74
CA ALA A 93 -8.30 0.22 11.09
C ALA A 93 -7.04 -0.09 11.95
N PHE A 94 -6.06 -0.77 11.38
CA PHE A 94 -4.78 -1.04 12.03
C PHE A 94 -4.05 0.26 12.39
N ASP A 95 -3.90 1.19 11.45
CA ASP A 95 -3.25 2.48 11.69
C ASP A 95 -4.00 3.33 12.73
N ALA A 96 -5.33 3.31 12.69
CA ALA A 96 -6.14 4.04 13.66
C ALA A 96 -5.97 3.47 15.08
N LEU A 97 -5.97 2.15 15.21
CA LEU A 97 -5.92 1.48 16.52
C LEU A 97 -4.49 1.44 17.07
N LEU A 98 -3.55 0.84 16.34
CA LEU A 98 -2.20 0.62 16.83
C LEU A 98 -1.31 1.85 16.60
N GLY A 99 -1.43 2.52 15.47
CA GLY A 99 -0.63 3.70 15.19
C GLY A 99 -1.09 4.92 15.98
N ILE A 100 -2.25 5.45 15.63
CA ILE A 100 -2.76 6.70 16.22
C ILE A 100 -3.20 6.47 17.67
N GLY A 101 -3.93 5.38 17.95
CA GLY A 101 -4.43 5.06 19.29
C GLY A 101 -3.30 4.95 20.31
N THR A 102 -2.25 4.19 19.99
CA THR A 102 -1.06 4.08 20.85
C THR A 102 -0.40 5.44 21.05
N GLY A 103 -0.23 6.21 19.98
CA GLY A 103 0.35 7.54 20.06
C GLY A 103 -0.42 8.46 21.01
N VAL A 104 -1.75 8.46 20.94
CA VAL A 104 -2.60 9.24 21.84
C VAL A 104 -2.49 8.75 23.28
N LEU A 105 -2.51 7.43 23.51
CA LEU A 105 -2.36 6.87 24.86
C LEU A 105 -1.04 7.28 25.52
N VAL A 106 0.07 7.17 24.77
CA VAL A 106 1.39 7.58 25.29
C VAL A 106 1.44 9.08 25.58
N ALA A 107 0.88 9.92 24.69
CA ALA A 107 0.82 11.37 24.90
C ALA A 107 0.01 11.75 26.16
N GLN A 108 -1.12 11.08 26.39
CA GLN A 108 -1.96 11.32 27.56
C GLN A 108 -1.33 10.80 28.86
N THR A 109 -0.59 9.70 28.80
CA THR A 109 0.11 9.15 29.97
C THR A 109 1.03 10.20 30.62
N GLY A 110 1.77 10.97 29.82
CA GLY A 110 2.67 12.01 30.35
C GLY A 110 1.96 13.20 31.01
N GLN A 111 0.64 13.32 30.85
CA GLN A 111 -0.19 14.38 31.44
C GLN A 111 -0.90 13.92 32.75
N LEU A 112 -0.82 12.65 33.07
CA LEU A 112 -1.41 12.13 34.29
C LEU A 112 -0.57 12.52 35.53
N PRO A 113 -1.19 12.58 36.74
CA PRO A 113 -0.46 12.62 37.99
C PRO A 113 0.61 11.52 38.07
N GLU A 114 1.74 11.83 38.66
CA GLU A 114 2.91 10.94 38.68
C GLU A 114 2.60 9.54 39.22
N ASP A 115 1.73 9.45 40.22
CA ASP A 115 1.31 8.19 40.84
C ASP A 115 0.47 7.30 39.94
N LEU A 116 -0.19 7.85 38.88
CA LEU A 116 -1.00 7.13 37.93
C LEU A 116 -0.23 6.73 36.64
N GLN A 117 0.88 7.40 36.34
CA GLN A 117 1.67 7.13 35.12
C GLN A 117 2.14 5.68 34.99
N PRO A 118 2.66 5.01 36.03
CA PRO A 118 3.11 3.62 35.92
C PRO A 118 1.98 2.66 35.50
N GLY A 119 0.75 2.87 35.98
CA GLY A 119 -0.40 2.07 35.62
C GLY A 119 -0.80 2.29 34.15
N ALA A 120 -0.76 3.54 33.68
CA ALA A 120 -1.07 3.88 32.30
C ALA A 120 0.01 3.34 31.32
N VAL A 121 1.28 3.38 31.69
CA VAL A 121 2.37 2.75 30.92
C VAL A 121 2.15 1.24 30.82
N ALA A 122 1.85 0.57 31.95
CA ALA A 122 1.60 -0.87 31.97
C ALA A 122 0.39 -1.26 31.08
N LEU A 123 -0.67 -0.46 31.10
CA LEU A 123 -1.84 -0.69 30.24
C LEU A 123 -1.50 -0.50 28.75
N THR A 124 -0.75 0.54 28.42
CA THR A 124 -0.31 0.79 27.03
C THR A 124 0.62 -0.31 26.54
N GLN A 125 1.50 -0.82 27.41
CA GLN A 125 2.36 -1.96 27.09
C GLN A 125 1.54 -3.24 26.86
N ALA A 126 0.57 -3.53 27.73
CA ALA A 126 -0.33 -4.66 27.57
C ALA A 126 -1.15 -4.57 26.26
N TRP A 127 -1.61 -3.37 25.90
CA TRP A 127 -2.28 -3.12 24.61
C TRP A 127 -1.40 -3.48 23.42
N TRP A 128 -0.10 -3.22 23.51
CA TRP A 128 0.88 -3.48 22.46
C TRP A 128 1.25 -4.96 22.33
N GLU A 129 1.46 -5.66 23.47
CA GLU A 129 2.05 -7.00 23.50
C GLU A 129 1.04 -8.15 23.39
N VAL A 130 -0.19 -7.96 23.86
CA VAL A 130 -1.17 -9.05 23.89
C VAL A 130 -1.70 -9.35 22.50
N PRO A 131 -1.71 -10.63 22.05
CA PRO A 131 -2.41 -11.04 20.83
C PRO A 131 -3.88 -10.66 20.91
N THR A 132 -4.26 -9.58 20.26
CA THR A 132 -5.57 -8.98 20.31
C THR A 132 -6.24 -9.00 18.95
N ILE A 133 -7.48 -8.52 18.89
CA ILE A 133 -8.16 -8.20 17.63
C ILE A 133 -7.26 -7.33 16.72
N VAL A 134 -6.43 -6.45 17.28
CA VAL A 134 -5.50 -5.60 16.55
C VAL A 134 -4.47 -6.41 15.77
N SER A 135 -3.88 -7.44 16.40
CA SER A 135 -2.94 -8.35 15.72
C SER A 135 -3.61 -9.12 14.58
N LEU A 136 -4.86 -9.54 14.77
CA LEU A 136 -5.64 -10.18 13.72
C LEU A 136 -5.94 -9.21 12.56
N VAL A 137 -6.34 -7.98 12.86
CA VAL A 137 -6.59 -6.93 11.84
C VAL A 137 -5.32 -6.65 11.04
N SER A 138 -4.16 -6.53 11.72
CA SER A 138 -2.86 -6.35 11.08
C SER A 138 -2.52 -7.51 10.14
N ALA A 139 -2.62 -8.74 10.62
CA ALA A 139 -2.33 -9.93 9.82
C ALA A 139 -3.24 -10.02 8.58
N LEU A 140 -4.54 -9.78 8.75
CA LEU A 140 -5.50 -9.77 7.66
C LEU A 140 -5.23 -8.62 6.67
N ALA A 141 -4.83 -7.44 7.15
CA ALA A 141 -4.45 -6.31 6.29
C ALA A 141 -3.26 -6.67 5.41
N ILE A 142 -2.19 -7.24 5.99
CA ILE A 142 -0.99 -7.67 5.27
C ILE A 142 -1.32 -8.76 4.25
N VAL A 143 -2.05 -9.80 4.65
CA VAL A 143 -2.41 -10.91 3.77
C VAL A 143 -3.28 -10.46 2.60
N THR A 144 -4.31 -9.66 2.86
CA THR A 144 -5.22 -9.18 1.81
C THR A 144 -4.53 -8.19 0.86
N TRP A 145 -3.69 -7.30 1.38
CA TRP A 145 -2.87 -6.39 0.56
C TRP A 145 -1.92 -7.17 -0.34
N THR A 146 -1.13 -8.07 0.24
CA THR A 146 -0.14 -8.89 -0.48
C THR A 146 -0.81 -9.73 -1.56
N ALA A 147 -1.90 -10.42 -1.23
CA ALA A 147 -2.65 -11.23 -2.19
C ALA A 147 -3.27 -10.38 -3.30
N SER A 148 -3.77 -9.18 -2.99
CA SER A 148 -4.31 -8.25 -3.98
C SER A 148 -3.23 -7.79 -4.96
N VAL A 149 -2.10 -7.29 -4.46
CA VAL A 149 -1.01 -6.75 -5.30
C VAL A 149 -0.34 -7.86 -6.12
N ALA A 150 -0.14 -9.05 -5.55
CA ALA A 150 0.36 -10.22 -6.29
C ALA A 150 -0.61 -10.63 -7.41
N SER A 151 -1.91 -10.67 -7.12
CA SER A 151 -2.95 -10.97 -8.12
C SER A 151 -2.99 -9.90 -9.22
N ALA A 152 -2.75 -8.62 -8.89
CA ALA A 152 -2.61 -7.55 -9.87
C ALA A 152 -1.38 -7.77 -10.77
N GLY A 153 -0.27 -8.28 -10.24
CA GLY A 153 0.92 -8.67 -11.03
C GLY A 153 0.60 -9.77 -12.04
N ILE A 154 -0.10 -10.82 -11.61
CA ILE A 154 -0.57 -11.90 -12.49
C ILE A 154 -1.53 -11.37 -13.57
N ALA A 155 -2.45 -10.48 -13.19
CA ALA A 155 -3.39 -9.87 -14.11
C ALA A 155 -2.67 -9.01 -15.15
N ALA A 156 -1.67 -8.22 -14.74
CA ALA A 156 -0.84 -7.39 -15.61
C ALA A 156 -0.09 -8.25 -16.64
N HIS A 157 0.53 -9.34 -16.18
CA HIS A 157 1.21 -10.30 -17.07
C HIS A 157 0.26 -10.88 -18.13
N ARG A 158 -0.89 -11.41 -17.68
CA ARG A 158 -1.91 -12.01 -18.58
C ARG A 158 -2.55 -11.01 -19.54
N SER A 159 -2.57 -9.74 -19.17
CA SER A 159 -3.12 -8.67 -20.02
C SER A 159 -2.11 -8.08 -21.00
N GLY A 160 -0.89 -8.65 -21.06
CA GLY A 160 0.17 -8.18 -21.97
C GLY A 160 0.81 -6.86 -21.55
N LEU A 161 0.56 -6.38 -20.34
CA LEU A 161 1.41 -5.38 -19.72
C LEU A 161 2.76 -6.02 -19.44
N GLY A 162 3.83 -5.38 -19.93
CA GLY A 162 5.16 -5.96 -19.98
C GLY A 162 5.72 -6.44 -18.64
N PRO A 163 6.82 -7.18 -18.68
CA PRO A 163 7.38 -7.85 -17.51
C PRO A 163 7.73 -6.90 -16.38
N VAL A 164 8.13 -5.66 -16.67
CA VAL A 164 8.45 -4.65 -15.64
C VAL A 164 7.25 -4.38 -14.75
N THR A 165 6.06 -4.17 -15.33
CA THR A 165 4.82 -3.94 -14.54
C THR A 165 4.49 -5.15 -13.67
N ALA A 166 4.52 -6.35 -14.26
CA ALA A 166 4.17 -7.58 -13.55
C ALA A 166 5.14 -7.88 -12.40
N TRP A 167 6.43 -7.87 -12.66
CA TRP A 167 7.45 -8.16 -11.65
C TRP A 167 7.56 -7.08 -10.57
N ALA A 168 7.37 -5.81 -10.92
CA ALA A 168 7.35 -4.73 -9.94
C ALA A 168 6.19 -4.88 -8.94
N LEU A 169 5.00 -5.33 -9.39
CA LEU A 169 3.87 -5.64 -8.50
C LEU A 169 4.16 -6.85 -7.61
N VAL A 170 4.70 -7.94 -8.16
CA VAL A 170 5.07 -9.12 -7.37
C VAL A 170 6.15 -8.77 -6.35
N ALA A 171 7.20 -8.07 -6.74
CA ALA A 171 8.24 -7.62 -5.82
C ALA A 171 7.68 -6.70 -4.74
N SER A 172 6.79 -5.75 -5.10
CA SER A 172 6.09 -4.89 -4.14
C SER A 172 5.31 -5.70 -3.11
N SER A 173 4.58 -6.73 -3.53
CA SER A 173 3.82 -7.57 -2.60
C SER A 173 4.71 -8.35 -1.64
N VAL A 174 5.81 -8.92 -2.12
CA VAL A 174 6.75 -9.70 -1.32
C VAL A 174 7.48 -8.82 -0.31
N THR A 175 8.05 -7.69 -0.75
CA THR A 175 8.79 -6.78 0.14
C THR A 175 7.89 -6.18 1.22
N PHE A 176 6.64 -5.87 0.89
CA PHE A 176 5.66 -5.40 1.86
C PHE A 176 5.30 -6.49 2.89
N ALA A 177 5.15 -7.74 2.47
CA ALA A 177 4.88 -8.87 3.35
C ALA A 177 6.04 -9.19 4.31
N LEU A 178 7.29 -8.97 3.85
CA LEU A 178 8.50 -9.21 4.66
C LEU A 178 8.70 -8.18 5.78
N GLY A 179 8.11 -6.99 5.65
CA GLY A 179 8.20 -5.98 6.68
C GLY A 179 7.69 -4.63 6.18
N HIS A 180 6.44 -4.30 6.53
CA HIS A 180 5.85 -3.06 6.05
C HIS A 180 6.40 -1.79 6.73
N PRO A 181 6.83 -1.73 8.00
CA PRO A 181 7.62 -0.61 8.45
C PRO A 181 9.08 -0.72 7.97
N GLY A 182 9.72 0.41 7.71
CA GLY A 182 11.13 0.47 7.35
C GLY A 182 11.43 0.30 5.86
N VAL A 183 12.67 -0.07 5.57
CA VAL A 183 13.22 -0.10 4.21
C VAL A 183 12.49 -1.09 3.29
N THR A 184 12.09 -2.24 3.79
CA THR A 184 11.37 -3.26 3.01
C THR A 184 10.02 -2.75 2.52
N GLY A 185 9.25 -2.08 3.38
CA GLY A 185 8.01 -1.42 2.98
C GLY A 185 8.24 -0.30 1.98
N ALA A 186 9.28 0.51 2.17
CA ALA A 186 9.65 1.56 1.22
C ALA A 186 10.00 1.00 -0.17
N LEU A 187 10.74 -0.11 -0.24
CA LEU A 187 11.02 -0.81 -1.49
C LEU A 187 9.74 -1.36 -2.14
N GLY A 188 8.81 -1.87 -1.34
CA GLY A 188 7.49 -2.28 -1.81
C GLY A 188 6.74 -1.14 -2.49
N MET A 189 6.74 0.04 -1.88
CA MET A 189 6.09 1.23 -2.46
C MET A 189 6.80 1.74 -3.72
N ALA A 190 8.13 1.66 -3.78
CA ALA A 190 8.89 1.97 -4.99
C ALA A 190 8.54 1.01 -6.13
N GLY A 191 8.37 -0.28 -5.84
CA GLY A 191 7.88 -1.28 -6.79
C GLY A 191 6.48 -0.93 -7.32
N LEU A 192 5.57 -0.56 -6.42
CA LEU A 192 4.21 -0.16 -6.80
C LEU A 192 4.20 1.09 -7.69
N ALA A 193 4.98 2.12 -7.34
CA ALA A 193 5.14 3.32 -8.17
C ALA A 193 5.69 2.98 -9.56
N THR A 194 6.73 2.13 -9.62
CA THR A 194 7.32 1.66 -10.88
C THR A 194 6.29 0.95 -11.75
N ALA A 195 5.47 0.06 -11.16
CA ALA A 195 4.43 -0.65 -11.87
C ALA A 195 3.38 0.29 -12.48
N MET A 196 2.94 1.29 -11.70
CA MET A 196 1.96 2.28 -12.17
C MET A 196 2.48 3.10 -13.36
N LEU A 197 3.73 3.57 -13.28
CA LEU A 197 4.36 4.34 -14.35
C LEU A 197 4.64 3.50 -15.59
N ALA A 198 5.13 2.27 -15.42
CA ALA A 198 5.38 1.35 -16.52
C ALA A 198 4.10 0.97 -17.26
N ALA A 199 3.03 0.64 -16.54
CA ALA A 199 1.73 0.33 -17.13
C ALA A 199 1.16 1.50 -17.93
N GLU A 200 1.25 2.70 -17.40
CA GLU A 200 0.77 3.89 -18.10
C GLU A 200 1.61 4.20 -19.35
N ARG A 201 2.92 4.05 -19.27
CA ARG A 201 3.81 4.22 -20.42
C ARG A 201 3.45 3.24 -21.54
N GLN A 202 3.22 1.97 -21.23
CA GLN A 202 2.85 0.95 -22.21
C GLN A 202 1.50 1.21 -22.87
N ARG A 203 0.49 1.63 -22.08
CA ARG A 203 -0.80 2.03 -22.63
C ARG A 203 -0.70 3.18 -23.64
N ARG A 204 0.27 4.08 -23.47
CA ARG A 204 0.47 5.21 -24.39
C ARG A 204 1.17 4.83 -25.68
N THR A 205 2.16 3.95 -25.58
CA THR A 205 2.94 3.54 -26.75
C THR A 205 2.17 2.59 -27.66
N GLY A 206 0.99 2.11 -27.22
CA GLY A 206 0.23 1.12 -27.98
C GLY A 206 0.95 -0.22 -28.11
N ALA A 207 2.03 -0.43 -27.33
CA ALA A 207 2.84 -1.65 -27.32
C ALA A 207 2.12 -2.82 -26.61
N GLY A 208 0.77 -2.90 -26.75
CA GLY A 208 0.01 -4.10 -26.46
C GLY A 208 0.31 -5.17 -27.52
N PRO A 209 0.13 -6.48 -27.19
CA PRO A 209 0.34 -7.53 -28.17
C PRO A 209 -0.48 -7.20 -29.41
N SER A 210 0.20 -6.94 -30.54
CA SER A 210 -0.41 -6.87 -31.85
C SER A 210 -1.20 -8.17 -31.99
N GLY A 211 -2.51 -8.08 -31.97
CA GLY A 211 -3.38 -9.25 -32.18
C GLY A 211 -2.95 -9.96 -33.44
N PRO A 212 -3.15 -11.29 -33.53
CA PRO A 212 -2.76 -12.03 -34.71
C PRO A 212 -3.31 -11.33 -35.94
N ASP A 213 -2.41 -11.01 -36.84
CA ASP A 213 -2.68 -10.34 -38.12
C ASP A 213 -3.83 -11.06 -38.82
N ARG A 214 -5.04 -10.48 -38.77
CA ARG A 214 -6.24 -11.01 -39.44
C ARG A 214 -6.19 -10.85 -40.95
N SER A 215 -5.14 -10.23 -41.49
CA SER A 215 -4.99 -10.01 -42.93
C SER A 215 -4.56 -11.26 -43.71
N ARG A 216 -4.21 -12.37 -43.06
CA ARG A 216 -3.71 -13.60 -43.74
C ARG A 216 -4.75 -14.64 -44.06
N LYS A 217 -6.03 -14.33 -44.09
CA LYS A 217 -7.09 -15.27 -44.55
C LYS A 217 -8.03 -14.62 -45.55
N VAL A 218 -7.54 -14.21 -46.71
CA VAL A 218 -8.34 -14.13 -47.96
C VAL A 218 -7.38 -14.34 -49.12
N SER A 219 -7.11 -15.58 -49.47
CA SER A 219 -6.65 -15.99 -50.79
C SER A 219 -6.73 -17.50 -50.90
N THR A 220 -7.89 -18.02 -51.22
CA THR A 220 -8.11 -19.24 -52.03
C THR A 220 -9.39 -19.07 -52.78
#